data_b9a2955bd436cf90fb673aeaf873ff0f
#
_entry.id   b9a2955bd436cf90fb673aeaf873ff0f
#
_cell.length_a   1.000
_cell.length_b   1.000
_cell.length_c   1.000
_cell.angle_alpha   90.00
_cell.angle_beta   90.00
_cell.angle_gamma   90.00
#
_symmetry.space_group_name_H-M   'P 1'
#
loop_
_entity.id
_entity.type
_entity.pdbx_description
1 polymer ?
#
loop_
_entity_poly.entity_id
_entity_poly.type
_entity_poly.pdbx_seq_one_letter_code
_entity_poly.pdbx_strand_id
1 'polypeptide(L)'
;MKKWMFAASVMLLFLLSGCGKEEAVETTRDSTAPVESLSMVVTEDTIGELEQYPDLRQLDLRGSRCYAAIEEYKSRHPEVEVTYNVTLGNQQVSTEAETLELEPEDTDFDRLMEDLQYLPKLRQVTLEGTALTREELSQLRDTYEETAFTCQFSILGTTYPEDTQELNLSQMTGEEAAEVAEVLQRLPMLQSVELMDGEDKSQLTLEDVAKLQKAVPGAKFHYSFDLFGKRVSTLDERIEFKNKRLGDAREEELRQALDVLKDCKYMLLESCRFSDEVLAQLREDYRGQTKIVWRIFFAKSGSCLTDRTVLRYVYNVYNSTVKKLQYCEDVEYIDFGHNEALSDWSWVANMPNLKAIIVSGSIIKDLTPFENCKKLEFLELSNCGLLTDITPLSQCESLKRLNISYTKVEDLSPLDDLPLECFVYVKPKASQEELERFDELHPECVTSYENNEYGYPWRYEQDGSFTPAYAELKEVFGYPDAKDTLW
;
A
#
# COMPACT_ATOMS: atom_id res chain seq x y z
N MET A 1 12.81 71.79 6.47
CA MET A 1 13.06 72.38 7.81
C MET A 1 12.08 71.73 8.79
N LYS A 2 12.55 70.80 9.58
CA LYS A 2 12.06 70.41 10.90
C LYS A 2 13.04 69.38 11.45
N LYS A 3 13.77 69.78 12.47
CA LYS A 3 14.75 69.00 13.22
C LYS A 3 14.01 67.96 14.05
N TRP A 4 14.45 66.71 13.99
CA TRP A 4 14.17 65.70 15.01
C TRP A 4 15.40 65.55 15.89
N MET A 5 15.19 65.81 17.20
CA MET A 5 16.19 65.58 18.24
C MET A 5 16.23 64.08 18.55
N PHE A 6 17.39 63.44 18.39
CA PHE A 6 17.69 62.12 18.93
C PHE A 6 18.13 62.28 20.39
N ALA A 7 17.39 61.66 21.30
CA ALA A 7 17.88 61.41 22.67
C ALA A 7 18.77 60.18 22.64
N ALA A 8 20.04 60.36 22.93
CA ALA A 8 21.01 59.29 23.05
C ALA A 8 20.90 58.66 24.44
N SER A 9 20.42 57.42 24.53
CA SER A 9 20.59 56.57 25.71
C SER A 9 22.02 55.98 25.68
N VAL A 10 22.79 56.28 26.71
CA VAL A 10 24.15 55.76 26.89
C VAL A 10 24.03 54.33 27.47
N MET A 11 24.39 53.36 26.67
CA MET A 11 24.55 51.98 27.09
C MET A 11 25.97 51.83 27.68
N LEU A 12 26.08 51.50 28.99
CA LEU A 12 27.34 51.25 29.65
C LEU A 12 27.59 49.73 29.69
N LEU A 13 28.46 49.26 28.79
CA LEU A 13 28.99 47.89 28.83
C LEU A 13 30.17 47.85 29.83
N PHE A 14 30.05 46.99 30.84
CA PHE A 14 31.23 46.61 31.67
C PHE A 14 31.81 45.28 31.17
N LEU A 15 32.97 45.35 30.54
CA LEU A 15 33.89 44.23 30.33
C LEU A 15 34.88 44.17 31.48
N LEU A 16 34.87 43.11 32.27
CA LEU A 16 35.93 42.83 33.23
C LEU A 16 36.98 41.89 32.61
N SER A 17 38.19 42.38 32.45
CA SER A 17 39.37 41.53 32.43
C SER A 17 40.57 42.27 33.06
N GLY A 18 40.96 41.79 34.21
CA GLY A 18 42.30 41.51 34.69
C GLY A 18 43.34 42.56 34.98
N CYS A 19 43.66 42.67 36.27
CA CYS A 19 44.97 42.94 36.93
C CYS A 19 45.62 44.32 36.79
N GLY A 20 45.77 45.04 37.96
CA GLY A 20 46.80 45.99 38.26
C GLY A 20 46.38 47.12 39.16
N LYS A 21 46.67 46.96 40.45
CA LYS A 21 47.03 47.91 41.56
C LYS A 21 46.45 49.32 41.59
N GLU A 22 45.71 49.51 42.68
CA GLU A 22 45.75 50.66 43.65
C GLU A 22 45.71 52.07 43.13
N GLU A 23 44.52 52.69 43.33
CA GLU A 23 44.43 53.92 44.19
C GLU A 23 42.99 54.10 44.63
N ALA A 24 42.79 54.12 45.96
CA ALA A 24 41.46 54.32 46.57
C ALA A 24 41.11 55.80 46.41
N VAL A 25 39.99 56.07 45.73
CA VAL A 25 39.27 57.33 45.88
C VAL A 25 37.88 56.93 46.49
N GLU A 26 37.82 57.17 47.80
CA GLU A 26 36.54 57.20 48.53
C GLU A 26 35.72 58.35 47.95
N THR A 27 34.73 58.03 47.16
CA THR A 27 33.58 58.90 46.92
C THR A 27 32.37 58.29 47.66
N THR A 28 32.18 58.77 48.88
CA THR A 28 30.94 58.68 49.59
C THR A 28 29.79 59.21 48.72
N ARG A 29 29.03 58.31 48.07
CA ARG A 29 27.71 58.59 47.55
C ARG A 29 26.70 58.33 48.65
N ASP A 30 26.38 59.38 49.35
CA ASP A 30 25.12 59.47 50.12
C ASP A 30 23.95 59.58 49.12
N SER A 31 23.42 58.48 48.75
CA SER A 31 22.23 58.43 47.87
C SER A 31 21.13 57.73 48.66
N THR A 32 20.44 58.49 49.48
CA THR A 32 19.21 58.10 50.18
C THR A 32 17.96 58.28 49.29
N ALA A 33 18.11 58.28 47.98
CA ALA A 33 16.98 58.29 47.09
C ALA A 33 16.42 56.86 46.95
N PRO A 34 15.11 56.65 47.16
CA PRO A 34 14.49 55.31 46.97
C PRO A 34 14.70 54.84 45.52
N VAL A 35 15.07 53.56 45.36
CA VAL A 35 15.20 52.92 44.04
C VAL A 35 13.78 52.46 43.64
N GLU A 36 13.14 53.24 42.79
CA GLU A 36 11.79 52.92 42.31
C GLU A 36 11.76 52.07 41.02
N SER A 37 12.88 52.07 40.27
CA SER A 37 13.01 51.32 39.01
C SER A 37 14.38 50.65 38.93
N LEU A 38 14.41 49.38 38.56
CA LEU A 38 15.61 48.57 38.45
C LEU A 38 15.60 47.70 37.18
N SER A 39 16.74 47.58 36.52
CA SER A 39 16.90 46.65 35.41
C SER A 39 18.15 45.82 35.64
N MET A 40 17.98 44.48 35.72
CA MET A 40 19.07 43.54 35.91
C MET A 40 18.72 42.12 35.46
N VAL A 41 19.74 41.31 35.23
CA VAL A 41 19.56 39.87 35.00
C VAL A 41 19.76 39.13 36.33
N VAL A 42 18.82 38.30 36.70
CA VAL A 42 18.86 37.49 37.93
C VAL A 42 18.90 36.00 37.62
N THR A 43 19.41 35.24 38.62
CA THR A 43 19.37 33.79 38.67
C THR A 43 18.59 33.35 39.90
N GLU A 44 18.32 32.04 40.08
CA GLU A 44 17.69 31.51 41.29
C GLU A 44 18.42 31.92 42.56
N ASP A 45 19.77 31.98 42.51
CA ASP A 45 20.59 32.36 43.65
C ASP A 45 20.55 33.85 43.95
N THR A 46 20.38 34.71 42.96
CA THR A 46 20.49 36.18 43.10
C THR A 46 19.17 36.92 43.17
N ILE A 47 18.05 36.27 42.81
CA ILE A 47 16.70 36.91 42.83
C ILE A 47 16.32 37.39 44.25
N GLY A 48 16.81 36.74 45.31
CA GLY A 48 16.62 37.15 46.70
C GLY A 48 17.26 38.49 47.06
N GLU A 49 18.23 38.96 46.27
CA GLU A 49 18.84 40.28 46.46
C GLU A 49 17.87 41.44 46.16
N LEU A 50 16.78 41.16 45.42
CA LEU A 50 15.74 42.16 45.15
C LEU A 50 15.02 42.67 46.40
N GLU A 51 14.99 41.88 47.48
CA GLU A 51 14.41 42.23 48.78
C GLU A 51 15.11 43.43 49.45
N GLN A 52 16.32 43.78 49.04
CA GLN A 52 17.03 44.97 49.54
C GLN A 52 16.50 46.30 48.98
N TYR A 53 15.56 46.26 48.00
CA TYR A 53 14.94 47.45 47.37
C TYR A 53 13.46 47.54 47.73
N PRO A 54 13.07 47.99 48.92
CA PRO A 54 11.71 48.02 49.43
C PRO A 54 10.78 49.02 48.72
N ASP A 55 11.36 50.01 48.06
CA ASP A 55 10.59 51.08 47.36
C ASP A 55 10.40 50.79 45.84
N LEU A 56 10.79 49.61 45.40
CA LEU A 56 10.74 49.23 44.00
C LEU A 56 9.29 49.22 43.46
N ARG A 57 9.06 49.80 42.29
CA ARG A 57 7.78 49.88 41.57
C ARG A 57 7.88 49.24 40.19
N GLN A 58 9.01 49.36 39.54
CA GLN A 58 9.26 48.82 38.22
C GLN A 58 10.54 48.01 38.21
N LEU A 59 10.43 46.78 37.72
CA LEU A 59 11.52 45.80 37.65
C LEU A 59 11.59 45.18 36.26
N ASP A 60 12.72 45.42 35.57
CA ASP A 60 13.00 44.83 34.28
C ASP A 60 14.01 43.71 34.42
N LEU A 61 13.51 42.45 34.28
CA LEU A 61 14.28 41.21 34.40
C LEU A 61 14.52 40.51 33.04
N ARG A 62 14.37 41.23 31.92
CA ARG A 62 14.60 40.66 30.61
C ARG A 62 16.00 40.11 30.49
N GLY A 63 16.13 38.86 29.98
CA GLY A 63 17.37 38.09 29.92
C GLY A 63 17.58 37.11 31.08
N SER A 64 16.74 37.19 32.15
CA SER A 64 16.73 36.20 33.21
C SER A 64 15.97 34.91 32.75
N ARG A 65 16.39 33.74 33.29
CA ARG A 65 15.81 32.44 32.91
C ARG A 65 15.22 31.64 34.08
N CYS A 66 15.21 32.23 35.26
CA CYS A 66 14.62 31.66 36.50
C CYS A 66 13.13 32.01 36.63
N TYR A 67 12.30 31.61 35.63
CA TYR A 67 10.91 32.06 35.50
C TYR A 67 10.06 31.73 36.71
N ALA A 68 10.19 30.51 37.25
CA ALA A 68 9.45 30.10 38.47
C ALA A 68 9.77 31.05 39.66
N ALA A 69 11.01 31.39 39.86
CA ALA A 69 11.41 32.31 40.92
C ALA A 69 10.93 33.74 40.66
N ILE A 70 10.89 34.17 39.39
CA ILE A 70 10.34 35.48 39.00
C ILE A 70 8.84 35.53 39.28
N GLU A 71 8.08 34.51 38.94
CA GLU A 71 6.64 34.46 39.21
C GLU A 71 6.36 34.37 40.73
N GLU A 72 7.18 33.65 41.49
CA GLU A 72 7.08 33.65 42.95
C GLU A 72 7.34 35.04 43.51
N TYR A 73 8.36 35.77 43.03
CA TYR A 73 8.66 37.16 43.43
C TYR A 73 7.44 38.07 43.08
N LYS A 74 6.88 38.04 41.87
CA LYS A 74 5.71 38.78 41.47
C LYS A 74 4.51 38.52 42.40
N SER A 75 4.30 37.26 42.77
CA SER A 75 3.21 36.88 43.67
C SER A 75 3.36 37.49 45.06
N ARG A 76 4.61 37.63 45.56
CA ARG A 76 4.88 38.20 46.89
C ARG A 76 4.90 39.75 46.85
N HIS A 77 5.19 40.32 45.70
CA HIS A 77 5.31 41.80 45.49
C HIS A 77 4.35 42.32 44.41
N PRO A 78 3.03 42.24 44.62
CA PRO A 78 2.05 42.67 43.61
C PRO A 78 2.06 44.21 43.31
N GLU A 79 2.73 44.97 44.13
CA GLU A 79 2.96 46.42 43.94
C GLU A 79 4.06 46.75 42.94
N VAL A 80 4.90 45.76 42.57
CA VAL A 80 6.02 45.90 41.62
C VAL A 80 5.57 45.45 40.24
N GLU A 81 5.65 46.34 39.28
CA GLU A 81 5.49 46.00 37.86
C GLU A 81 6.75 45.28 37.35
N VAL A 82 6.67 43.97 37.19
CA VAL A 82 7.82 43.13 36.74
C VAL A 82 7.66 42.80 35.26
N THR A 83 8.66 43.14 34.47
CA THR A 83 8.79 42.82 33.04
C THR A 83 9.89 41.82 32.83
N TYR A 84 9.58 40.71 32.16
CA TYR A 84 10.59 39.72 31.73
C TYR A 84 10.18 39.11 30.38
N ASN A 85 11.10 38.42 29.74
CA ASN A 85 10.84 37.61 28.53
C ASN A 85 11.16 36.15 28.79
N VAL A 86 10.43 35.28 28.10
CA VAL A 86 10.71 33.83 28.04
C VAL A 86 11.62 33.57 26.86
N THR A 87 12.70 32.82 27.07
CA THR A 87 13.66 32.47 26.01
C THR A 87 13.31 31.08 25.49
N LEU A 88 12.80 31.00 24.26
CA LEU A 88 12.53 29.75 23.55
C LEU A 88 13.58 29.64 22.44
N GLY A 89 14.48 28.66 22.54
CA GLY A 89 15.62 28.54 21.62
C GLY A 89 16.48 29.82 21.59
N ASN A 90 16.51 30.48 20.45
CA ASN A 90 17.21 31.74 20.24
C ASN A 90 16.35 33.00 20.39
N GLN A 91 15.01 32.81 20.54
CA GLN A 91 14.05 33.92 20.61
C GLN A 91 13.78 34.36 22.05
N GLN A 92 13.60 35.65 22.23
CA GLN A 92 13.11 36.24 23.48
C GLN A 92 11.66 36.69 23.31
N VAL A 93 10.73 35.97 23.91
CA VAL A 93 9.29 36.14 23.77
C VAL A 93 8.77 36.97 24.94
N SER A 94 8.04 38.06 24.65
CA SER A 94 7.38 38.83 25.69
C SER A 94 6.25 38.04 26.36
N THR A 95 6.07 38.18 27.67
CA THR A 95 4.93 37.63 28.42
C THR A 95 3.56 38.17 27.97
N GLU A 96 3.59 39.26 27.20
CA GLU A 96 2.40 39.88 26.60
C GLU A 96 2.08 39.34 25.19
N ALA A 97 2.94 38.41 24.66
CA ALA A 97 2.73 37.88 23.31
C ALA A 97 1.46 37.03 23.22
N GLU A 98 0.67 37.29 22.19
CA GLU A 98 -0.56 36.54 21.87
C GLU A 98 -0.27 35.46 20.78
N THR A 99 0.75 35.71 19.95
CA THR A 99 1.18 34.83 18.87
C THR A 99 2.68 34.59 18.93
N LEU A 100 3.09 33.39 18.52
CA LEU A 100 4.50 32.99 18.49
C LEU A 100 4.77 32.16 17.23
N GLU A 101 5.85 32.48 16.54
CA GLU A 101 6.39 31.68 15.44
C GLU A 101 7.74 31.11 15.86
N LEU A 102 7.92 29.81 15.74
CA LEU A 102 9.14 29.10 16.13
C LEU A 102 9.75 28.41 14.92
N GLU A 103 11.02 28.68 14.71
CA GLU A 103 11.85 27.98 13.73
C GLU A 103 12.22 26.57 14.23
N PRO A 104 12.65 25.64 13.35
CA PRO A 104 12.98 24.26 13.75
C PRO A 104 14.02 24.17 14.87
N GLU A 105 15.02 25.07 14.88
CA GLU A 105 16.08 25.09 15.87
C GLU A 105 15.59 25.54 17.26
N ASP A 106 14.43 26.20 17.31
CA ASP A 106 13.85 26.73 18.54
C ASP A 106 12.78 25.78 19.12
N THR A 107 12.51 24.64 18.47
CA THR A 107 11.49 23.65 18.87
C THR A 107 12.06 22.49 19.67
N ASP A 108 12.47 22.73 20.92
CA ASP A 108 12.80 21.68 21.89
C ASP A 108 11.54 21.33 22.69
N PHE A 109 11.10 20.07 22.63
CA PHE A 109 9.84 19.64 23.24
C PHE A 109 9.80 19.85 24.75
N ASP A 110 10.85 19.43 25.47
CA ASP A 110 10.89 19.52 26.92
C ASP A 110 10.82 20.96 27.40
N ARG A 111 11.55 21.85 26.70
CA ARG A 111 11.52 23.27 26.99
C ARG A 111 10.20 23.94 26.62
N LEU A 112 9.56 23.54 25.52
CA LEU A 112 8.23 24.04 25.19
C LEU A 112 7.22 23.65 26.27
N MET A 113 7.29 22.40 26.73
CA MET A 113 6.42 21.91 27.83
C MET A 113 6.64 22.65 29.15
N GLU A 114 7.90 23.04 29.43
CA GLU A 114 8.22 23.74 30.69
C GLU A 114 7.98 25.25 30.61
N ASP A 115 8.31 25.90 29.49
CA ASP A 115 8.45 27.36 29.46
C ASP A 115 7.20 28.08 28.93
N LEU A 116 6.34 27.42 28.11
CA LEU A 116 5.11 28.05 27.57
C LEU A 116 4.11 28.48 28.68
N GLN A 117 4.13 27.84 29.86
CA GLN A 117 3.29 28.24 30.99
C GLN A 117 3.56 29.67 31.48
N TYR A 118 4.75 30.23 31.18
CA TYR A 118 5.13 31.60 31.52
C TYR A 118 4.71 32.64 30.47
N LEU A 119 3.95 32.20 29.45
CA LEU A 119 3.35 33.05 28.39
C LEU A 119 1.81 33.02 28.48
N PRO A 120 1.18 33.60 29.53
CA PRO A 120 -0.23 33.41 29.83
C PRO A 120 -1.19 34.02 28.81
N LYS A 121 -0.70 34.92 27.94
CA LYS A 121 -1.52 35.56 26.90
C LYS A 121 -1.42 34.87 25.54
N LEU A 122 -0.57 33.82 25.43
CA LEU A 122 -0.34 33.12 24.18
C LEU A 122 -1.62 32.39 23.73
N ARG A 123 -2.05 32.61 22.49
CA ARG A 123 -3.23 32.00 21.86
C ARG A 123 -2.90 31.18 20.64
N GLN A 124 -1.78 31.47 20.00
CA GLN A 124 -1.37 30.77 18.80
C GLN A 124 0.15 30.58 18.76
N VAL A 125 0.57 29.34 18.48
CA VAL A 125 1.95 28.97 18.19
C VAL A 125 2.01 28.36 16.80
N THR A 126 2.81 28.95 15.93
CA THR A 126 3.12 28.41 14.61
C THR A 126 4.52 27.80 14.66
N LEU A 127 4.60 26.51 14.35
CA LEU A 127 5.83 25.73 14.33
C LEU A 127 6.26 25.55 12.87
N GLU A 128 7.36 26.19 12.46
CA GLU A 128 7.87 26.06 11.09
C GLU A 128 8.86 24.90 11.00
N GLY A 129 8.59 23.94 10.10
CA GLY A 129 9.49 22.82 9.82
C GLY A 129 9.89 21.98 11.04
N THR A 130 9.06 21.95 12.08
CA THR A 130 9.38 21.36 13.40
C THR A 130 9.89 19.92 13.34
N ALA A 131 10.82 19.59 14.21
CA ALA A 131 11.28 18.23 14.47
C ALA A 131 10.37 17.44 15.42
N LEU A 132 9.33 18.07 16.00
CA LEU A 132 8.42 17.43 16.93
C LEU A 132 7.67 16.26 16.28
N THR A 133 7.55 15.18 17.02
CA THR A 133 6.73 14.03 16.66
C THR A 133 5.24 14.36 16.80
N ARG A 134 4.37 13.53 16.19
CA ARG A 134 2.93 13.69 16.33
C ARG A 134 2.46 13.54 17.79
N GLU A 135 3.10 12.65 18.53
CA GLU A 135 2.82 12.40 19.94
C GLU A 135 3.18 13.61 20.80
N GLU A 136 4.36 14.19 20.59
CA GLU A 136 4.80 15.41 21.29
C GLU A 136 3.90 16.61 20.98
N LEU A 137 3.51 16.79 19.73
CA LEU A 137 2.58 17.84 19.33
C LEU A 137 1.18 17.64 19.94
N SER A 138 0.71 16.39 20.05
CA SER A 138 -0.55 16.08 20.76
C SER A 138 -0.45 16.43 22.23
N GLN A 139 0.67 16.10 22.90
CA GLN A 139 0.87 16.44 24.30
C GLN A 139 0.90 17.96 24.54
N LEU A 140 1.53 18.73 23.65
CA LEU A 140 1.50 20.19 23.73
C LEU A 140 0.06 20.73 23.62
N ARG A 141 -0.73 20.24 22.66
CA ARG A 141 -2.15 20.62 22.46
C ARG A 141 -3.03 20.27 23.64
N ASP A 142 -2.80 19.10 24.25
CA ASP A 142 -3.53 18.61 25.42
C ASP A 142 -3.16 19.39 26.70
N THR A 143 -1.89 19.84 26.81
CA THR A 143 -1.40 20.58 27.98
C THR A 143 -1.80 22.03 27.94
N TYR A 144 -1.77 22.67 26.76
CA TYR A 144 -2.06 24.08 26.54
C TYR A 144 -3.36 24.26 25.72
N GLU A 145 -4.49 23.81 26.28
CA GLU A 145 -5.80 23.76 25.61
C GLU A 145 -6.27 25.13 25.05
N GLU A 146 -5.84 26.25 25.66
CA GLU A 146 -6.20 27.60 25.20
C GLU A 146 -5.30 28.13 24.09
N THR A 147 -4.22 27.40 23.74
CA THR A 147 -3.24 27.80 22.73
C THR A 147 -3.38 26.90 21.50
N ALA A 148 -3.63 27.49 20.34
CA ALA A 148 -3.69 26.78 19.07
C ALA A 148 -2.27 26.51 18.54
N PHE A 149 -1.88 25.25 18.35
CA PHE A 149 -0.61 24.85 17.74
C PHE A 149 -0.86 24.46 16.28
N THR A 150 -0.21 25.17 15.36
CA THR A 150 -0.21 24.90 13.93
C THR A 150 1.19 24.58 13.45
N CYS A 151 1.33 23.53 12.62
CA CYS A 151 2.60 23.22 11.96
C CYS A 151 2.55 23.70 10.52
N GLN A 152 3.68 24.26 10.05
CA GLN A 152 3.87 24.65 8.67
C GLN A 152 5.17 24.06 8.17
N PHE A 153 5.22 23.69 6.89
CA PHE A 153 6.39 23.10 6.26
C PHE A 153 6.74 23.85 5.01
N SER A 154 8.01 24.22 4.86
CA SER A 154 8.51 24.87 3.66
C SER A 154 8.88 23.82 2.62
N ILE A 155 8.29 23.90 1.42
CA ILE A 155 8.60 23.06 0.26
C ILE A 155 8.89 23.98 -0.91
N LEU A 156 10.09 23.92 -1.47
CA LEU A 156 10.53 24.75 -2.61
C LEU A 156 10.29 26.26 -2.37
N GLY A 157 10.50 26.72 -1.14
CA GLY A 157 10.33 28.14 -0.76
C GLY A 157 8.87 28.59 -0.58
N THR A 158 7.92 27.65 -0.62
CA THR A 158 6.51 27.91 -0.33
C THR A 158 6.13 27.20 0.96
N THR A 159 5.45 27.91 1.87
CA THR A 159 5.02 27.38 3.17
C THR A 159 3.63 26.76 3.06
N TYR A 160 3.47 25.55 3.59
CA TYR A 160 2.25 24.77 3.58
C TYR A 160 1.85 24.35 5.00
N PRO A 161 0.58 24.49 5.41
CA PRO A 161 0.10 23.99 6.69
C PRO A 161 0.02 22.45 6.72
N GLU A 162 0.05 21.87 7.93
CA GLU A 162 0.04 20.40 8.14
C GLU A 162 -1.22 19.69 7.59
N ASP A 163 -2.34 20.40 7.42
CA ASP A 163 -3.60 19.90 6.88
C ASP A 163 -3.70 20.04 5.35
N THR A 164 -2.60 20.37 4.67
CA THR A 164 -2.53 20.45 3.22
C THR A 164 -2.93 19.13 2.59
N GLN A 165 -3.90 19.16 1.68
CA GLN A 165 -4.44 18.00 0.97
C GLN A 165 -3.89 17.86 -0.45
N GLU A 166 -3.53 18.97 -1.07
CA GLU A 166 -3.10 19.04 -2.46
C GLU A 166 -1.82 19.86 -2.58
N LEU A 167 -0.85 19.35 -3.34
CA LEU A 167 0.40 20.05 -3.63
C LEU A 167 0.66 20.13 -5.12
N ASN A 168 1.16 21.28 -5.56
CA ASN A 168 1.71 21.43 -6.90
C ASN A 168 3.24 21.56 -6.81
N LEU A 169 3.94 20.50 -7.23
CA LEU A 169 5.39 20.40 -7.27
C LEU A 169 5.90 20.28 -8.72
N SER A 170 5.15 20.78 -9.70
CA SER A 170 5.45 20.68 -11.13
C SER A 170 6.78 21.37 -11.55
N GLN A 171 7.29 22.26 -10.74
CA GLN A 171 8.57 22.94 -10.96
C GLN A 171 9.77 22.24 -10.29
N MET A 172 9.51 21.17 -9.54
CA MET A 172 10.54 20.44 -8.80
C MET A 172 11.53 19.75 -9.73
N THR A 173 12.79 19.75 -9.31
CA THR A 173 13.88 19.02 -9.99
C THR A 173 14.23 17.74 -9.23
N GLY A 174 14.95 16.81 -9.88
CA GLY A 174 15.37 15.57 -9.24
C GLY A 174 16.34 15.77 -8.06
N GLU A 175 17.10 16.90 -8.03
CA GLU A 175 18.03 17.21 -6.92
C GLU A 175 17.26 17.47 -5.61
N GLU A 176 16.06 18.01 -5.70
CA GLU A 176 15.21 18.37 -4.57
C GLU A 176 14.33 17.19 -4.07
N ALA A 177 14.22 16.15 -4.85
CA ALA A 177 13.27 15.04 -4.59
C ALA A 177 13.48 14.35 -3.24
N ALA A 178 14.73 14.21 -2.79
CA ALA A 178 15.04 13.57 -1.53
C ALA A 178 14.62 14.43 -0.33
N GLU A 179 14.93 15.73 -0.34
CA GLU A 179 14.55 16.68 0.70
C GLU A 179 13.01 16.82 0.77
N VAL A 180 12.38 17.00 -0.38
CA VAL A 180 10.93 17.11 -0.47
C VAL A 180 10.25 15.84 0.08
N ALA A 181 10.77 14.63 -0.24
CA ALA A 181 10.23 13.39 0.27
C ALA A 181 10.23 13.32 1.81
N GLU A 182 11.23 13.86 2.48
CA GLU A 182 11.29 13.94 3.95
C GLU A 182 10.21 14.85 4.51
N VAL A 183 9.96 15.98 3.86
CA VAL A 183 8.91 16.93 4.28
C VAL A 183 7.52 16.36 4.03
N LEU A 184 7.29 15.70 2.89
CA LEU A 184 5.99 15.10 2.56
C LEU A 184 5.50 14.10 3.61
N GLN A 185 6.39 13.38 4.29
CA GLN A 185 6.03 12.44 5.37
C GLN A 185 5.35 13.13 6.56
N ARG A 186 5.54 14.44 6.70
CA ARG A 186 4.99 15.26 7.77
C ARG A 186 3.63 15.88 7.43
N LEU A 187 3.12 15.66 6.21
CA LEU A 187 1.81 16.12 5.73
C LEU A 187 0.79 14.97 5.75
N PRO A 188 0.17 14.68 6.92
CA PRO A 188 -0.65 13.47 7.11
C PRO A 188 -1.96 13.48 6.32
N MET A 189 -2.42 14.67 5.91
CA MET A 189 -3.67 14.86 5.18
C MET A 189 -3.49 14.94 3.67
N LEU A 190 -2.25 14.79 3.17
CA LEU A 190 -1.95 14.90 1.75
C LEU A 190 -2.64 13.80 0.94
N GLN A 191 -3.42 14.19 -0.05
CA GLN A 191 -4.21 13.31 -0.91
C GLN A 191 -3.71 13.29 -2.35
N SER A 192 -3.20 14.43 -2.85
CA SER A 192 -2.75 14.54 -4.24
C SER A 192 -1.54 15.44 -4.40
N VAL A 193 -0.67 15.05 -5.34
CA VAL A 193 0.53 15.80 -5.71
C VAL A 193 0.60 15.90 -7.24
N GLU A 194 0.62 17.13 -7.75
CA GLU A 194 0.82 17.42 -9.16
C GLU A 194 2.32 17.57 -9.45
N LEU A 195 2.86 16.73 -10.33
CA LEU A 195 4.27 16.72 -10.75
C LEU A 195 4.47 17.17 -12.21
N MET A 196 3.39 17.47 -12.92
CA MET A 196 3.42 17.91 -14.32
C MET A 196 3.14 19.39 -14.43
N ASP A 197 3.86 20.08 -15.31
CA ASP A 197 3.56 21.47 -15.64
C ASP A 197 2.37 21.59 -16.62
N GLY A 198 1.95 22.83 -16.91
CA GLY A 198 0.85 23.08 -17.85
C GLY A 198 1.13 22.69 -19.31
N GLU A 199 2.34 22.26 -19.64
CA GLU A 199 2.74 21.69 -20.93
C GLU A 199 2.90 20.16 -20.91
N ASP A 200 2.44 19.51 -19.84
CA ASP A 200 2.59 18.08 -19.59
C ASP A 200 4.05 17.61 -19.54
N LYS A 201 4.90 18.40 -18.89
CA LYS A 201 6.33 18.12 -18.70
C LYS A 201 6.69 18.05 -17.22
N SER A 202 7.77 17.34 -16.93
CA SER A 202 8.40 17.28 -15.61
C SER A 202 9.91 17.10 -15.78
N GLN A 203 10.68 17.58 -14.81
CA GLN A 203 12.12 17.39 -14.74
C GLN A 203 12.53 16.15 -13.93
N LEU A 204 11.54 15.41 -13.41
CA LEU A 204 11.75 14.24 -12.56
C LEU A 204 11.98 12.96 -13.38
N THR A 205 12.77 12.07 -12.82
CA THR A 205 12.93 10.70 -13.28
C THR A 205 11.89 9.79 -12.61
N LEU A 206 11.71 8.56 -13.13
CA LEU A 206 10.86 7.55 -12.46
C LEU A 206 11.36 7.23 -11.05
N GLU A 207 12.68 7.24 -10.83
CA GLU A 207 13.27 7.00 -9.51
C GLU A 207 12.89 8.10 -8.52
N ASP A 208 12.88 9.36 -8.94
CA ASP A 208 12.47 10.48 -8.09
C ASP A 208 11.00 10.37 -7.71
N VAL A 209 10.15 10.07 -8.68
CA VAL A 209 8.71 9.84 -8.44
C VAL A 209 8.48 8.67 -7.48
N ALA A 210 9.21 7.57 -7.64
CA ALA A 210 9.12 6.43 -6.74
C ALA A 210 9.51 6.78 -5.29
N LYS A 211 10.55 7.62 -5.10
CA LYS A 211 10.94 8.13 -3.77
C LYS A 211 9.82 8.94 -3.12
N LEU A 212 9.20 9.85 -3.87
CA LEU A 212 8.08 10.67 -3.38
C LEU A 212 6.87 9.82 -3.00
N GLN A 213 6.48 8.88 -3.86
CA GLN A 213 5.36 7.96 -3.60
C GLN A 213 5.61 7.07 -2.37
N LYS A 214 6.86 6.67 -2.15
CA LYS A 214 7.25 5.90 -0.96
C LYS A 214 7.12 6.71 0.32
N ALA A 215 7.38 8.01 0.26
CA ALA A 215 7.26 8.91 1.40
C ALA A 215 5.81 9.06 1.87
N VAL A 216 4.84 9.09 0.94
CA VAL A 216 3.41 9.24 1.24
C VAL A 216 2.59 8.22 0.44
N PRO A 217 2.54 6.95 0.85
CA PRO A 217 1.89 5.88 0.07
C PRO A 217 0.37 6.06 -0.14
N GLY A 218 -0.28 6.90 0.68
CA GLY A 218 -1.71 7.19 0.60
C GLY A 218 -2.08 8.30 -0.39
N ALA A 219 -1.11 9.11 -0.84
CA ALA A 219 -1.36 10.21 -1.76
C ALA A 219 -1.28 9.76 -3.23
N LYS A 220 -2.08 10.36 -4.08
CA LYS A 220 -2.03 10.19 -5.53
C LYS A 220 -1.05 11.18 -6.14
N PHE A 221 -0.12 10.67 -6.94
CA PHE A 221 0.85 11.49 -7.65
C PHE A 221 0.51 11.52 -9.13
N HIS A 222 0.24 12.69 -9.68
CA HIS A 222 0.04 12.87 -11.11
C HIS A 222 1.38 13.09 -11.80
N TYR A 223 1.82 12.06 -12.51
CA TYR A 223 3.04 12.09 -13.33
C TYR A 223 2.82 11.30 -14.62
N SER A 224 3.24 11.83 -15.75
CA SER A 224 3.12 11.18 -17.05
C SER A 224 4.48 11.03 -17.71
N PHE A 225 4.70 9.89 -18.36
CA PHE A 225 5.97 9.58 -19.03
C PHE A 225 5.74 8.69 -20.25
N ASP A 226 6.76 8.60 -21.10
CA ASP A 226 6.73 7.71 -22.25
C ASP A 226 7.20 6.32 -21.86
N LEU A 227 6.31 5.32 -21.99
CA LEU A 227 6.64 3.90 -21.83
C LEU A 227 6.43 3.19 -23.17
N PHE A 228 7.50 2.66 -23.75
CA PHE A 228 7.47 1.92 -25.01
C PHE A 228 6.82 2.68 -26.17
N GLY A 229 6.96 4.01 -26.20
CA GLY A 229 6.37 4.89 -27.22
C GLY A 229 4.87 5.09 -27.06
N LYS A 230 4.36 4.98 -25.86
CA LYS A 230 3.00 5.38 -25.44
C LYS A 230 3.12 6.26 -24.21
N ARG A 231 2.45 7.41 -24.25
CA ARG A 231 2.30 8.25 -23.06
C ARG A 231 1.41 7.54 -22.06
N VAL A 232 1.88 7.37 -20.83
CA VAL A 232 1.14 6.76 -19.72
C VAL A 232 1.20 7.67 -18.49
N SER A 233 0.19 7.57 -17.64
CA SER A 233 0.09 8.32 -16.39
C SER A 233 0.11 7.39 -15.18
N THR A 234 0.65 7.87 -14.08
CA THR A 234 0.57 7.18 -12.77
C THR A 234 -0.87 6.97 -12.29
N LEU A 235 -1.82 7.72 -12.85
CA LEU A 235 -3.26 7.60 -12.55
C LEU A 235 -3.98 6.62 -13.48
N ASP A 236 -3.30 6.03 -14.48
CA ASP A 236 -3.91 5.06 -15.39
C ASP A 236 -4.18 3.73 -14.67
N GLU A 237 -5.44 3.37 -14.48
CA GLU A 237 -5.82 2.10 -13.87
C GLU A 237 -5.62 0.90 -14.82
N ARG A 238 -5.56 1.14 -16.14
CA ARG A 238 -5.41 0.11 -17.16
C ARG A 238 -4.47 0.55 -18.27
N ILE A 239 -3.43 -0.23 -18.50
CA ILE A 239 -2.43 0.03 -19.56
C ILE A 239 -2.35 -1.19 -20.48
N GLU A 240 -2.34 -0.95 -21.79
CA GLU A 240 -2.25 -2.02 -22.80
C GLU A 240 -1.17 -1.73 -23.82
N PHE A 241 -0.32 -2.72 -24.04
CA PHE A 241 0.64 -2.78 -25.13
C PHE A 241 0.35 -4.01 -26.01
N LYS A 242 0.20 -3.79 -27.31
CA LYS A 242 -0.11 -4.85 -28.27
C LYS A 242 0.88 -4.82 -29.43
N ASN A 243 1.38 -5.99 -29.83
CA ASN A 243 2.24 -6.17 -31.00
C ASN A 243 3.51 -5.29 -31.00
N LYS A 244 4.09 -5.05 -29.82
CA LYS A 244 5.34 -4.29 -29.69
C LYS A 244 6.55 -5.24 -29.74
N ARG A 245 7.65 -4.77 -30.35
CA ARG A 245 8.91 -5.54 -30.42
C ARG A 245 9.83 -5.15 -29.25
N LEU A 246 9.44 -5.52 -28.02
CA LEU A 246 10.16 -5.18 -26.78
C LEU A 246 11.19 -6.29 -26.42
N GLY A 247 10.70 -7.43 -25.96
CA GLY A 247 11.51 -8.54 -25.48
C GLY A 247 12.10 -8.31 -24.09
N ASP A 248 12.76 -9.33 -23.56
CA ASP A 248 13.26 -9.35 -22.17
C ASP A 248 14.31 -8.28 -21.87
N ALA A 249 14.99 -7.75 -22.90
CA ALA A 249 15.93 -6.63 -22.75
C ALA A 249 15.28 -5.33 -22.22
N ARG A 250 13.95 -5.24 -22.24
CA ARG A 250 13.19 -4.07 -21.75
C ARG A 250 12.50 -4.36 -20.40
N GLU A 251 12.86 -5.46 -19.73
CA GLU A 251 12.31 -5.83 -18.42
C GLU A 251 12.57 -4.75 -17.38
N GLU A 252 13.80 -4.25 -17.28
CA GLU A 252 14.17 -3.25 -16.28
C GLU A 252 13.38 -1.94 -16.44
N GLU A 253 13.18 -1.49 -17.67
CA GLU A 253 12.36 -0.32 -17.95
C GLU A 253 10.90 -0.54 -17.56
N LEU A 254 10.38 -1.76 -17.75
CA LEU A 254 9.04 -2.12 -17.33
C LEU A 254 8.91 -2.16 -15.81
N ARG A 255 9.93 -2.65 -15.09
CA ARG A 255 9.98 -2.66 -13.62
C ARG A 255 9.96 -1.24 -13.05
N GLN A 256 10.82 -0.37 -13.55
CA GLN A 256 10.87 1.04 -13.15
C GLN A 256 9.53 1.75 -13.39
N ALA A 257 8.85 1.42 -14.50
CA ALA A 257 7.52 1.95 -14.76
C ALA A 257 6.47 1.40 -13.76
N LEU A 258 6.48 0.09 -13.47
CA LEU A 258 5.55 -0.53 -12.52
C LEU A 258 5.76 -0.01 -11.09
N ASP A 259 6.99 0.36 -10.74
CA ASP A 259 7.32 0.94 -9.43
C ASP A 259 6.62 2.28 -9.18
N VAL A 260 6.26 3.03 -10.22
CA VAL A 260 5.55 4.30 -10.11
C VAL A 260 4.07 4.22 -10.47
N LEU A 261 3.65 3.21 -11.23
CA LEU A 261 2.27 3.00 -11.69
C LEU A 261 1.41 2.34 -10.59
N LYS A 262 1.34 2.93 -9.40
CA LYS A 262 0.66 2.35 -8.22
C LYS A 262 -0.85 2.20 -8.39
N ASP A 263 -1.47 3.04 -9.20
CA ASP A 263 -2.90 2.97 -9.50
C ASP A 263 -3.23 1.99 -10.64
N CYS A 264 -2.24 1.51 -11.39
CA CYS A 264 -2.44 0.56 -12.47
C CYS A 264 -2.88 -0.82 -11.92
N LYS A 265 -4.14 -1.18 -12.12
CA LYS A 265 -4.70 -2.46 -11.69
C LYS A 265 -4.58 -3.56 -12.74
N TYR A 266 -4.40 -3.17 -14.00
CA TYR A 266 -4.32 -4.13 -15.10
C TYR A 266 -3.33 -3.68 -16.18
N MET A 267 -2.38 -4.54 -16.51
CA MET A 267 -1.41 -4.31 -17.59
C MET A 267 -1.44 -5.47 -18.58
N LEU A 268 -1.80 -5.18 -19.83
CA LEU A 268 -1.77 -6.15 -20.93
C LEU A 268 -0.50 -5.99 -21.78
N LEU A 269 0.26 -7.06 -21.90
CA LEU A 269 1.49 -7.15 -22.71
C LEU A 269 1.30 -8.18 -23.85
N GLU A 270 0.30 -7.94 -24.71
CA GLU A 270 -0.09 -8.86 -25.77
C GLU A 270 0.91 -8.84 -26.94
N SER A 271 1.55 -9.98 -27.22
CA SER A 271 2.51 -10.12 -28.32
C SER A 271 3.66 -9.11 -28.26
N CYS A 272 4.16 -8.80 -27.06
CA CYS A 272 5.25 -7.85 -26.82
C CYS A 272 6.64 -8.50 -26.80
N ARG A 273 6.74 -9.83 -27.06
CA ARG A 273 7.97 -10.61 -27.17
C ARG A 273 8.78 -10.79 -25.88
N PHE A 274 8.20 -10.48 -24.74
CA PHE A 274 8.75 -10.98 -23.47
C PHE A 274 8.60 -12.50 -23.42
N SER A 275 9.54 -13.19 -22.76
CA SER A 275 9.38 -14.60 -22.41
C SER A 275 8.25 -14.79 -21.39
N ASP A 276 7.62 -15.95 -21.43
CA ASP A 276 6.55 -16.27 -20.47
C ASP A 276 7.10 -16.28 -19.04
N GLU A 277 8.37 -16.69 -18.84
CA GLU A 277 9.08 -16.72 -17.57
C GLU A 277 9.28 -15.33 -16.97
N VAL A 278 9.72 -14.35 -17.76
CA VAL A 278 9.88 -12.96 -17.32
C VAL A 278 8.54 -12.36 -16.93
N LEU A 279 7.49 -12.58 -17.74
CA LEU A 279 6.16 -12.06 -17.43
C LEU A 279 5.54 -12.71 -16.19
N ALA A 280 5.79 -14.00 -15.99
CA ALA A 280 5.35 -14.71 -14.79
C ALA A 280 6.05 -14.16 -13.53
N GLN A 281 7.37 -13.92 -13.60
CA GLN A 281 8.11 -13.33 -12.50
C GLN A 281 7.62 -11.91 -12.19
N LEU A 282 7.42 -11.08 -13.18
CA LEU A 282 6.84 -9.74 -13.01
C LEU A 282 5.45 -9.80 -12.36
N ARG A 283 4.59 -10.75 -12.79
CA ARG A 283 3.28 -10.95 -12.18
C ARG A 283 3.38 -11.27 -10.68
N GLU A 284 4.35 -12.10 -10.28
CA GLU A 284 4.58 -12.41 -8.86
C GLU A 284 5.10 -11.21 -8.10
N ASP A 285 6.09 -10.49 -8.64
CA ASP A 285 6.74 -9.37 -7.98
C ASP A 285 5.75 -8.20 -7.74
N TYR A 286 4.77 -8.02 -8.64
CA TYR A 286 3.74 -6.98 -8.54
C TYR A 286 2.35 -7.53 -8.17
N ARG A 287 2.28 -8.75 -7.62
CA ARG A 287 1.04 -9.39 -7.16
C ARG A 287 0.36 -8.52 -6.09
N GLY A 288 -0.93 -8.23 -6.29
CA GLY A 288 -1.71 -7.35 -5.41
C GLY A 288 -1.67 -5.86 -5.79
N GLN A 289 -0.67 -5.40 -6.58
CA GLN A 289 -0.65 -4.06 -7.16
C GLN A 289 -1.27 -4.06 -8.57
N THR A 290 -0.65 -4.81 -9.51
CA THR A 290 -1.00 -4.82 -10.92
C THR A 290 -1.18 -6.24 -11.43
N LYS A 291 -2.34 -6.54 -12.02
CA LYS A 291 -2.57 -7.78 -12.75
C LYS A 291 -1.88 -7.72 -14.11
N ILE A 292 -0.77 -8.45 -14.25
CA ILE A 292 -0.01 -8.53 -15.51
C ILE A 292 -0.56 -9.68 -16.35
N VAL A 293 -0.98 -9.39 -17.57
CA VAL A 293 -1.64 -10.32 -18.48
C VAL A 293 -0.93 -10.33 -19.83
N TRP A 294 -0.78 -11.52 -20.40
CA TRP A 294 -0.20 -11.70 -21.73
C TRP A 294 -0.89 -12.84 -22.50
N ARG A 295 -0.55 -12.98 -23.78
CA ARG A 295 -1.05 -14.06 -24.62
C ARG A 295 -0.08 -15.22 -24.66
N ILE A 296 -0.56 -16.40 -24.37
CA ILE A 296 0.16 -17.68 -24.57
C ILE A 296 -0.39 -18.45 -25.75
N PHE A 297 0.46 -19.28 -26.35
CA PHE A 297 0.14 -20.17 -27.47
C PHE A 297 0.40 -21.60 -27.05
N PHE A 298 -0.65 -22.41 -26.90
CA PHE A 298 -0.59 -23.75 -26.33
C PHE A 298 -1.09 -24.84 -27.28
N ALA A 299 -1.56 -24.49 -28.47
CA ALA A 299 -1.96 -25.42 -29.52
C ALA A 299 -1.58 -24.85 -30.89
N LYS A 300 -1.66 -25.65 -31.96
CA LYS A 300 -1.31 -25.20 -33.32
C LYS A 300 -2.06 -23.93 -33.74
N SER A 301 -3.32 -23.77 -33.34
CA SER A 301 -4.17 -22.61 -33.56
C SER A 301 -4.80 -22.08 -32.27
N GLY A 302 -4.38 -22.63 -31.11
CA GLY A 302 -4.91 -22.26 -29.81
C GLY A 302 -4.03 -21.26 -29.10
N SER A 303 -4.64 -20.15 -28.69
CA SER A 303 -4.01 -19.16 -27.81
C SER A 303 -5.07 -18.52 -26.93
N CYS A 304 -4.66 -18.08 -25.75
CA CYS A 304 -5.53 -17.28 -24.87
C CYS A 304 -4.72 -16.23 -24.14
N LEU A 305 -5.39 -15.28 -23.54
CA LEU A 305 -4.79 -14.42 -22.51
C LEU A 305 -4.69 -15.21 -21.21
N THR A 306 -3.69 -14.92 -20.37
CA THR A 306 -3.44 -15.63 -19.12
C THR A 306 -4.51 -15.42 -18.06
N ASP A 307 -5.35 -14.40 -18.20
CA ASP A 307 -6.52 -14.11 -17.34
C ASP A 307 -7.83 -14.77 -17.81
N ARG A 308 -7.74 -15.71 -18.76
CA ARG A 308 -8.90 -16.41 -19.27
C ARG A 308 -9.48 -17.34 -18.21
N THR A 309 -10.80 -17.32 -18.02
CA THR A 309 -11.52 -18.19 -17.07
C THR A 309 -12.06 -19.48 -17.70
N VAL A 310 -12.29 -19.47 -19.02
CA VAL A 310 -12.87 -20.61 -19.75
C VAL A 310 -11.98 -21.00 -20.93
N LEU A 311 -11.58 -22.27 -20.98
CA LEU A 311 -10.82 -22.85 -22.09
C LEU A 311 -11.63 -23.99 -22.72
N ARG A 312 -11.91 -23.89 -24.04
CA ARG A 312 -12.56 -24.94 -24.80
C ARG A 312 -11.75 -25.21 -26.08
N TYR A 313 -11.06 -26.37 -26.12
CA TYR A 313 -10.24 -26.81 -27.25
C TYR A 313 -10.33 -28.32 -27.39
N VAL A 314 -11.43 -28.77 -28.02
CA VAL A 314 -11.83 -30.19 -28.10
C VAL A 314 -10.89 -31.04 -28.97
N TYR A 315 -10.04 -30.42 -29.79
CA TYR A 315 -9.06 -31.11 -30.64
C TYR A 315 -7.78 -30.27 -30.78
N ASN A 316 -6.66 -30.91 -31.20
CA ASN A 316 -5.43 -30.25 -31.59
C ASN A 316 -4.62 -29.60 -30.47
N VAL A 317 -4.76 -30.06 -29.22
CA VAL A 317 -3.87 -29.73 -28.12
C VAL A 317 -2.76 -30.78 -28.02
N TYR A 318 -1.52 -30.35 -27.90
CA TYR A 318 -0.35 -31.23 -27.93
C TYR A 318 0.56 -31.01 -26.73
N ASN A 319 1.22 -32.09 -26.23
CA ASN A 319 2.15 -32.05 -25.10
C ASN A 319 3.28 -31.03 -25.24
N SER A 320 3.74 -30.77 -26.47
CA SER A 320 4.86 -29.86 -26.72
C SER A 320 4.61 -28.39 -26.35
N THR A 321 3.35 -27.97 -26.27
CA THR A 321 2.99 -26.57 -26.03
C THR A 321 2.01 -26.36 -24.87
N VAL A 322 1.29 -27.42 -24.45
CA VAL A 322 0.24 -27.33 -23.42
C VAL A 322 0.75 -26.83 -22.06
N LYS A 323 2.03 -27.08 -21.73
CA LYS A 323 2.64 -26.61 -20.48
C LYS A 323 2.53 -25.11 -20.25
N LYS A 324 2.41 -24.31 -21.32
CA LYS A 324 2.21 -22.86 -21.20
C LYS A 324 0.93 -22.46 -20.49
N LEU A 325 -0.06 -23.39 -20.43
CA LEU A 325 -1.27 -23.19 -19.64
C LEU A 325 -1.01 -23.05 -18.13
N GLN A 326 0.16 -23.45 -17.63
CA GLN A 326 0.57 -23.22 -16.24
C GLN A 326 0.49 -21.75 -15.82
N TYR A 327 0.48 -20.81 -16.77
CA TYR A 327 0.38 -19.38 -16.50
C TYR A 327 -1.06 -18.86 -16.42
N CYS A 328 -2.07 -19.72 -16.65
CA CYS A 328 -3.49 -19.37 -16.65
C CYS A 328 -4.13 -19.69 -15.29
N GLU A 329 -3.76 -18.95 -14.24
CA GLU A 329 -4.21 -19.20 -12.85
C GLU A 329 -5.71 -18.91 -12.62
N ASP A 330 -6.31 -18.09 -13.49
CA ASP A 330 -7.71 -17.67 -13.37
C ASP A 330 -8.69 -18.67 -13.99
N VAL A 331 -8.20 -19.75 -14.60
CA VAL A 331 -9.08 -20.72 -15.28
C VAL A 331 -9.97 -21.43 -14.28
N GLU A 332 -11.27 -21.42 -14.60
CA GLU A 332 -12.32 -22.08 -13.83
C GLU A 332 -12.93 -23.28 -14.58
N TYR A 333 -12.96 -23.23 -15.91
CA TYR A 333 -13.64 -24.23 -16.73
C TYR A 333 -12.77 -24.67 -17.92
N ILE A 334 -12.60 -25.97 -18.10
CA ILE A 334 -11.84 -26.56 -19.20
C ILE A 334 -12.63 -27.64 -19.90
N ASP A 335 -12.74 -27.53 -21.23
CA ASP A 335 -13.15 -28.63 -22.11
C ASP A 335 -12.03 -28.95 -23.10
N PHE A 336 -11.27 -29.99 -22.78
CA PHE A 336 -10.21 -30.56 -23.60
C PHE A 336 -10.54 -32.01 -24.03
N GLY A 337 -11.85 -32.34 -24.09
CA GLY A 337 -12.29 -33.63 -24.59
C GLY A 337 -11.72 -33.95 -25.97
N HIS A 338 -11.60 -35.24 -26.28
CA HIS A 338 -11.14 -35.79 -27.55
C HIS A 338 -9.71 -35.35 -27.99
N ASN A 339 -8.86 -34.96 -27.05
CA ASN A 339 -7.42 -34.75 -27.29
C ASN A 339 -6.66 -36.07 -27.05
N GLU A 340 -6.86 -37.04 -27.90
CA GLU A 340 -6.42 -38.42 -27.74
C GLU A 340 -4.90 -38.61 -27.56
N ALA A 341 -4.10 -37.66 -27.98
CA ALA A 341 -2.63 -37.67 -27.83
C ALA A 341 -2.13 -36.88 -26.61
N LEU A 342 -3.03 -36.24 -25.85
CA LEU A 342 -2.67 -35.43 -24.71
C LEU A 342 -2.43 -36.29 -23.47
N SER A 343 -1.21 -36.26 -22.96
CA SER A 343 -0.79 -37.01 -21.75
C SER A 343 -0.20 -36.14 -20.67
N ASP A 344 0.26 -34.91 -21.00
CA ASP A 344 0.86 -33.99 -20.05
C ASP A 344 -0.20 -33.06 -19.45
N TRP A 345 -0.58 -33.33 -18.22
CA TRP A 345 -1.55 -32.60 -17.45
C TRP A 345 -0.92 -31.85 -16.27
N SER A 346 0.44 -31.79 -16.20
CA SER A 346 1.19 -31.18 -15.10
C SER A 346 0.83 -29.69 -14.85
N TRP A 347 0.40 -28.99 -15.88
CA TRP A 347 -0.01 -27.59 -15.84
C TRP A 347 -1.28 -27.33 -15.04
N VAL A 348 -2.14 -28.36 -14.81
CA VAL A 348 -3.37 -28.27 -14.00
C VAL A 348 -3.04 -27.92 -12.55
N ALA A 349 -1.88 -28.33 -12.04
CA ALA A 349 -1.43 -28.01 -10.69
C ALA A 349 -1.37 -26.51 -10.38
N ASN A 350 -1.32 -25.64 -11.41
CA ASN A 350 -1.28 -24.19 -11.30
C ASN A 350 -2.65 -23.53 -11.51
N MET A 351 -3.75 -24.29 -11.37
CA MET A 351 -5.11 -23.81 -11.58
C MET A 351 -5.97 -23.95 -10.30
N PRO A 352 -5.70 -23.14 -9.27
CA PRO A 352 -6.38 -23.27 -7.97
C PRO A 352 -7.87 -22.89 -8.01
N ASN A 353 -8.31 -22.27 -9.12
CA ASN A 353 -9.68 -21.83 -9.30
C ASN A 353 -10.53 -22.79 -10.17
N LEU A 354 -9.95 -23.92 -10.60
CA LEU A 354 -10.61 -24.88 -11.49
C LEU A 354 -11.82 -25.49 -10.80
N LYS A 355 -12.99 -25.32 -11.42
CA LYS A 355 -14.30 -25.83 -10.99
C LYS A 355 -14.76 -27.03 -11.81
N ALA A 356 -14.50 -27.01 -13.12
CA ALA A 356 -14.90 -28.09 -14.00
C ALA A 356 -13.86 -28.37 -15.08
N ILE A 357 -13.61 -29.66 -15.33
CA ILE A 357 -12.73 -30.09 -16.42
C ILE A 357 -13.24 -31.35 -17.10
N ILE A 358 -13.25 -31.32 -18.44
CA ILE A 358 -13.55 -32.44 -19.33
C ILE A 358 -12.23 -32.87 -19.99
N VAL A 359 -11.81 -34.12 -19.72
CA VAL A 359 -10.56 -34.75 -20.19
C VAL A 359 -10.83 -35.95 -21.07
N SER A 360 -12.13 -36.24 -21.34
CA SER A 360 -12.60 -37.44 -22.03
C SER A 360 -11.79 -37.83 -23.27
N GLY A 361 -11.43 -39.10 -23.41
CA GLY A 361 -10.72 -39.62 -24.56
C GLY A 361 -9.23 -39.29 -24.62
N SER A 362 -8.64 -38.83 -23.53
CA SER A 362 -7.19 -38.57 -23.44
C SER A 362 -6.40 -39.80 -22.99
N ILE A 363 -5.07 -39.75 -23.09
CA ILE A 363 -4.20 -40.81 -22.56
C ILE A 363 -3.63 -40.42 -21.17
N ILE A 364 -4.43 -39.70 -20.38
CA ILE A 364 -4.08 -39.40 -18.97
C ILE A 364 -3.96 -40.68 -18.15
N LYS A 365 -3.00 -40.71 -17.24
CA LYS A 365 -2.76 -41.79 -16.28
C LYS A 365 -2.24 -41.34 -14.93
N ASP A 366 -1.86 -40.06 -14.80
CA ASP A 366 -1.37 -39.45 -13.58
C ASP A 366 -2.29 -38.26 -13.23
N LEU A 367 -2.96 -38.36 -12.09
CA LEU A 367 -3.89 -37.34 -11.57
C LEU A 367 -3.25 -36.51 -10.44
N THR A 368 -1.97 -36.71 -10.08
CA THR A 368 -1.27 -35.92 -9.07
C THR A 368 -1.43 -34.40 -9.27
N PRO A 369 -1.41 -33.84 -10.51
CA PRO A 369 -1.62 -32.41 -10.73
C PRO A 369 -3.00 -31.89 -10.25
N PHE A 370 -3.99 -32.77 -10.07
CA PHE A 370 -5.33 -32.39 -9.62
C PHE A 370 -5.43 -32.20 -8.10
N GLU A 371 -4.46 -32.67 -7.31
CA GLU A 371 -4.44 -32.52 -5.84
C GLU A 371 -4.56 -31.06 -5.38
N ASN A 372 -4.14 -30.10 -6.21
CA ASN A 372 -4.24 -28.68 -5.93
C ASN A 372 -5.58 -28.05 -6.32
N CYS A 373 -6.47 -28.80 -7.00
CA CYS A 373 -7.74 -28.31 -7.49
C CYS A 373 -8.84 -28.39 -6.42
N LYS A 374 -8.69 -27.68 -5.30
CA LYS A 374 -9.61 -27.76 -4.15
C LYS A 374 -11.04 -27.27 -4.44
N LYS A 375 -11.24 -26.53 -5.54
CA LYS A 375 -12.54 -26.03 -5.99
C LYS A 375 -13.18 -26.88 -7.08
N LEU A 376 -12.55 -28.00 -7.45
CA LEU A 376 -13.02 -28.86 -8.53
C LEU A 376 -14.33 -29.57 -8.12
N GLU A 377 -15.41 -29.25 -8.80
CA GLU A 377 -16.74 -29.81 -8.57
C GLU A 377 -17.15 -30.82 -9.62
N PHE A 378 -16.64 -30.68 -10.86
CA PHE A 378 -17.01 -31.52 -11.99
C PHE A 378 -15.79 -32.05 -12.73
N LEU A 379 -15.64 -33.38 -12.83
CA LEU A 379 -14.53 -34.04 -13.51
C LEU A 379 -15.03 -35.16 -14.45
N GLU A 380 -14.75 -35.04 -15.76
CA GLU A 380 -15.03 -36.05 -16.75
C GLU A 380 -13.77 -36.67 -17.32
N LEU A 381 -13.51 -37.93 -17.00
CA LEU A 381 -12.38 -38.76 -17.40
C LEU A 381 -12.83 -39.97 -18.27
N SER A 382 -14.01 -39.88 -18.86
CA SER A 382 -14.53 -41.01 -19.66
C SER A 382 -13.62 -41.33 -20.83
N ASN A 383 -13.52 -42.64 -21.18
CA ASN A 383 -12.63 -43.17 -22.22
C ASN A 383 -11.11 -42.88 -22.00
N CYS A 384 -10.68 -42.61 -20.78
CA CYS A 384 -9.27 -42.51 -20.43
C CYS A 384 -8.69 -43.90 -20.10
N GLY A 385 -8.57 -44.75 -21.11
CA GLY A 385 -8.28 -46.19 -20.98
C GLY A 385 -6.90 -46.55 -20.42
N LEU A 386 -6.05 -45.59 -20.04
CA LEU A 386 -4.79 -45.80 -19.33
C LEU A 386 -4.87 -45.44 -17.85
N LEU A 387 -5.98 -44.87 -17.39
CA LEU A 387 -6.15 -44.47 -16.00
C LEU A 387 -6.47 -45.70 -15.14
N THR A 388 -5.66 -45.89 -14.09
CA THR A 388 -5.80 -47.01 -13.12
C THR A 388 -5.86 -46.52 -11.68
N ASP A 389 -5.28 -45.34 -11.40
CA ASP A 389 -5.14 -44.77 -10.05
C ASP A 389 -5.82 -43.41 -9.97
N ILE A 390 -6.75 -43.31 -9.01
CA ILE A 390 -7.48 -42.07 -8.70
C ILE A 390 -7.18 -41.55 -7.28
N THR A 391 -6.17 -42.08 -6.60
CA THR A 391 -5.76 -41.67 -5.25
C THR A 391 -5.65 -40.15 -5.11
N PRO A 392 -5.09 -39.39 -6.09
CA PRO A 392 -4.99 -37.93 -5.99
C PRO A 392 -6.33 -37.21 -5.87
N LEU A 393 -7.44 -37.80 -6.34
CA LEU A 393 -8.77 -37.21 -6.26
C LEU A 393 -9.28 -37.10 -4.81
N SER A 394 -8.74 -37.89 -3.88
CA SER A 394 -9.06 -37.73 -2.43
C SER A 394 -8.79 -36.32 -1.89
N GLN A 395 -7.96 -35.55 -2.60
CA GLN A 395 -7.63 -34.17 -2.25
C GLN A 395 -8.59 -33.14 -2.87
N CYS A 396 -9.48 -33.57 -3.77
CA CYS A 396 -10.47 -32.70 -4.43
C CYS A 396 -11.75 -32.60 -3.58
N GLU A 397 -11.65 -31.97 -2.41
CA GLU A 397 -12.68 -31.94 -1.35
C GLU A 397 -14.03 -31.35 -1.79
N SER A 398 -14.09 -30.64 -2.92
CA SER A 398 -15.31 -30.06 -3.49
C SER A 398 -15.93 -30.93 -4.60
N LEU A 399 -15.37 -32.11 -4.91
CA LEU A 399 -15.79 -32.89 -6.07
C LEU A 399 -17.18 -33.52 -5.86
N LYS A 400 -18.12 -33.08 -6.68
CA LYS A 400 -19.53 -33.50 -6.63
C LYS A 400 -19.89 -34.45 -7.75
N ARG A 401 -19.29 -34.29 -8.91
CA ARG A 401 -19.66 -35.08 -10.10
C ARG A 401 -18.40 -35.67 -10.74
N LEU A 402 -18.35 -36.97 -10.85
CA LEU A 402 -17.21 -37.70 -11.40
C LEU A 402 -17.71 -38.75 -12.45
N ASN A 403 -17.06 -38.74 -13.61
CA ASN A 403 -17.28 -39.77 -14.63
C ASN A 403 -15.92 -40.40 -15.02
N ILE A 404 -15.72 -41.66 -14.63
CA ILE A 404 -14.57 -42.49 -14.97
C ILE A 404 -14.94 -43.68 -15.86
N SER A 405 -16.00 -43.54 -16.65
CA SER A 405 -16.43 -44.61 -17.57
C SER A 405 -15.32 -45.04 -18.53
N TYR A 406 -15.24 -46.32 -18.78
CA TYR A 406 -14.22 -46.92 -19.69
C TYR A 406 -12.76 -46.71 -19.27
N THR A 407 -12.50 -46.49 -17.99
CA THR A 407 -11.17 -46.50 -17.39
C THR A 407 -10.77 -47.87 -16.88
N LYS A 408 -9.62 -47.99 -16.24
CA LYS A 408 -9.14 -49.24 -15.61
C LYS A 408 -9.00 -49.10 -14.09
N VAL A 409 -9.75 -48.25 -13.49
CA VAL A 409 -9.77 -48.05 -12.03
C VAL A 409 -10.38 -49.27 -11.36
N GLU A 410 -9.71 -49.83 -10.35
CA GLU A 410 -10.24 -51.00 -9.60
C GLU A 410 -10.56 -50.58 -8.14
N ASP A 411 -9.84 -49.64 -7.56
CA ASP A 411 -10.00 -49.15 -6.19
C ASP A 411 -10.73 -47.80 -6.18
N LEU A 412 -11.87 -47.78 -5.50
CA LEU A 412 -12.72 -46.59 -5.33
C LEU A 412 -12.56 -45.95 -3.95
N SER A 413 -11.71 -46.50 -3.06
CA SER A 413 -11.49 -45.96 -1.70
C SER A 413 -11.02 -44.50 -1.65
N PRO A 414 -10.32 -43.96 -2.66
CA PRO A 414 -9.98 -42.53 -2.69
C PRO A 414 -11.22 -41.60 -2.76
N LEU A 415 -12.38 -42.12 -3.06
CA LEU A 415 -13.63 -41.36 -3.19
C LEU A 415 -14.49 -41.36 -1.91
N ASP A 416 -14.13 -42.18 -0.90
CA ASP A 416 -14.97 -42.48 0.27
C ASP A 416 -15.43 -41.23 1.05
N ASP A 417 -14.57 -40.22 1.17
CA ASP A 417 -14.85 -38.99 1.93
C ASP A 417 -15.32 -37.83 1.05
N LEU A 418 -15.50 -38.04 -0.27
CA LEU A 418 -15.85 -36.95 -1.19
C LEU A 418 -17.37 -36.72 -1.22
N PRO A 419 -17.85 -35.48 -1.36
CA PRO A 419 -19.25 -35.10 -1.36
C PRO A 419 -19.92 -35.40 -2.73
N LEU A 420 -19.79 -36.63 -3.23
CA LEU A 420 -20.25 -36.98 -4.56
C LEU A 420 -21.79 -37.01 -4.63
N GLU A 421 -22.35 -36.24 -5.57
CA GLU A 421 -23.74 -36.17 -5.92
C GLU A 421 -24.08 -37.07 -7.14
N CYS A 422 -23.09 -37.26 -8.03
CA CYS A 422 -23.25 -38.09 -9.22
C CYS A 422 -21.95 -38.80 -9.58
N PHE A 423 -21.99 -40.12 -9.67
CA PHE A 423 -20.86 -40.96 -10.07
C PHE A 423 -21.22 -41.85 -11.22
N VAL A 424 -20.52 -41.76 -12.33
CA VAL A 424 -20.73 -42.58 -13.53
C VAL A 424 -19.48 -43.37 -13.86
N TYR A 425 -19.64 -44.71 -13.87
CA TYR A 425 -18.55 -45.64 -14.14
C TYR A 425 -19.03 -46.80 -15.04
N VAL A 426 -19.35 -46.48 -16.29
CA VAL A 426 -19.76 -47.49 -17.28
C VAL A 426 -18.60 -48.43 -17.61
N LYS A 427 -18.87 -49.74 -17.65
CA LYS A 427 -17.90 -50.84 -17.79
C LYS A 427 -16.81 -50.80 -16.71
N PRO A 428 -17.21 -50.83 -15.44
CA PRO A 428 -16.29 -50.79 -14.32
C PRO A 428 -15.28 -51.97 -14.36
N LYS A 429 -14.07 -51.69 -13.81
CA LYS A 429 -13.06 -52.71 -13.52
C LYS A 429 -12.99 -53.03 -12.03
N ALA A 430 -13.58 -52.20 -11.19
CA ALA A 430 -13.82 -52.49 -9.79
C ALA A 430 -14.65 -53.73 -9.62
N SER A 431 -14.43 -54.51 -8.55
CA SER A 431 -15.24 -55.68 -8.23
C SER A 431 -16.69 -55.29 -7.86
N GLN A 432 -17.59 -56.25 -7.92
CA GLN A 432 -18.95 -56.00 -7.51
C GLN A 432 -19.05 -55.58 -6.03
N GLU A 433 -18.21 -56.20 -5.17
CA GLU A 433 -18.12 -55.87 -3.75
C GLU A 433 -17.64 -54.42 -3.54
N GLU A 434 -16.74 -53.94 -4.38
CA GLU A 434 -16.22 -52.55 -4.30
C GLU A 434 -17.29 -51.53 -4.75
N LEU A 435 -18.08 -51.88 -5.78
CA LEU A 435 -19.21 -51.03 -6.21
C LEU A 435 -20.28 -50.94 -5.14
N GLU A 436 -20.64 -52.09 -4.54
CA GLU A 436 -21.62 -52.15 -3.44
C GLU A 436 -21.15 -51.40 -2.21
N ARG A 437 -19.86 -51.51 -1.84
CA ARG A 437 -19.24 -50.75 -0.77
C ARG A 437 -19.35 -49.23 -1.02
N PHE A 438 -19.05 -48.81 -2.25
CA PHE A 438 -19.13 -47.39 -2.63
C PHE A 438 -20.59 -46.88 -2.52
N ASP A 439 -21.57 -47.65 -3.03
CA ASP A 439 -23.01 -47.28 -2.97
C ASP A 439 -23.51 -47.21 -1.52
N GLU A 440 -23.03 -48.10 -0.62
CA GLU A 440 -23.35 -48.07 0.81
C GLU A 440 -22.79 -46.82 1.51
N LEU A 441 -21.59 -46.37 1.13
CA LEU A 441 -20.96 -45.16 1.69
C LEU A 441 -21.58 -43.87 1.16
N HIS A 442 -22.11 -43.88 -0.06
CA HIS A 442 -22.67 -42.72 -0.73
C HIS A 442 -24.17 -42.90 -1.10
N PRO A 443 -25.08 -43.12 -0.11
CA PRO A 443 -26.48 -43.48 -0.37
C PRO A 443 -27.27 -42.37 -1.09
N GLU A 444 -26.83 -41.12 -1.04
CA GLU A 444 -27.45 -39.97 -1.72
C GLU A 444 -26.85 -39.71 -3.12
N CYS A 445 -25.75 -40.38 -3.49
CA CYS A 445 -25.12 -40.22 -4.77
C CYS A 445 -25.86 -40.94 -5.86
N VAL A 446 -26.18 -40.28 -6.96
CA VAL A 446 -26.76 -40.92 -8.13
C VAL A 446 -25.64 -41.66 -8.89
N THR A 447 -25.68 -43.01 -8.84
CA THR A 447 -24.67 -43.85 -9.49
C THR A 447 -25.18 -44.45 -10.80
N SER A 448 -24.26 -44.73 -11.76
CA SER A 448 -24.58 -45.45 -12.98
C SER A 448 -23.38 -46.27 -13.46
N TYR A 449 -23.52 -47.57 -13.52
CA TYR A 449 -22.49 -48.54 -13.94
C TYR A 449 -22.77 -49.13 -15.32
N GLU A 450 -23.94 -48.88 -15.88
CA GLU A 450 -24.40 -49.40 -17.16
C GLU A 450 -24.46 -48.27 -18.22
N ASN A 451 -24.24 -48.66 -19.47
CA ASN A 451 -24.39 -47.76 -20.59
C ASN A 451 -25.89 -47.52 -20.87
N ASN A 452 -26.38 -46.31 -20.68
CA ASN A 452 -27.69 -45.93 -21.11
C ASN A 452 -27.65 -45.05 -22.36
N GLU A 453 -28.60 -45.25 -23.27
CA GLU A 453 -28.63 -44.58 -24.59
C GLU A 453 -28.81 -43.07 -24.48
N TYR A 454 -29.24 -42.57 -23.33
CA TYR A 454 -29.60 -41.16 -23.13
C TYR A 454 -28.56 -40.33 -22.36
N GLY A 455 -27.44 -40.93 -21.89
CA GLY A 455 -26.43 -40.25 -21.12
C GLY A 455 -26.85 -39.82 -19.70
N TYR A 456 -27.90 -40.44 -19.16
CA TYR A 456 -28.33 -40.33 -17.76
C TYR A 456 -27.33 -41.08 -16.86
N PRO A 457 -27.03 -40.62 -15.67
CA PRO A 457 -27.38 -39.32 -15.04
C PRO A 457 -26.36 -38.22 -15.29
N TRP A 458 -25.45 -38.40 -16.24
CA TRP A 458 -24.32 -37.48 -16.46
C TRP A 458 -24.72 -36.16 -17.14
N ARG A 459 -25.38 -36.29 -18.30
CA ARG A 459 -25.81 -35.14 -19.11
C ARG A 459 -27.29 -34.84 -18.98
N TYR A 460 -28.10 -35.86 -18.82
CA TYR A 460 -29.56 -35.75 -18.85
C TYR A 460 -30.20 -36.33 -17.59
N GLU A 461 -31.30 -35.74 -17.21
CA GLU A 461 -32.24 -36.29 -16.24
C GLU A 461 -33.08 -37.39 -16.89
N GLN A 462 -33.86 -38.12 -16.07
CA GLN A 462 -34.75 -39.21 -16.56
C GLN A 462 -35.83 -38.71 -17.55
N ASP A 463 -36.25 -37.46 -17.46
CA ASP A 463 -37.20 -36.80 -18.33
C ASP A 463 -36.61 -36.30 -19.65
N GLY A 464 -35.31 -36.48 -19.85
CA GLY A 464 -34.55 -36.01 -21.02
C GLY A 464 -34.12 -34.55 -20.98
N SER A 465 -34.38 -33.80 -19.91
CA SER A 465 -33.81 -32.49 -19.69
C SER A 465 -32.32 -32.58 -19.33
N PHE A 466 -31.57 -31.52 -19.53
CA PHE A 466 -30.16 -31.47 -19.04
C PHE A 466 -30.14 -31.47 -17.51
N THR A 467 -29.18 -32.19 -16.92
CA THR A 467 -28.88 -32.02 -15.50
C THR A 467 -28.45 -30.56 -15.24
N PRO A 468 -28.74 -29.99 -14.06
CA PRO A 468 -28.36 -28.59 -13.74
C PRO A 468 -26.88 -28.30 -13.99
N ALA A 469 -26.00 -29.19 -13.56
CA ALA A 469 -24.56 -29.05 -13.76
C ALA A 469 -24.15 -29.06 -15.25
N TYR A 470 -24.78 -29.93 -16.07
CA TYR A 470 -24.46 -29.95 -17.50
C TYR A 470 -25.09 -28.78 -18.26
N ALA A 471 -26.23 -28.27 -17.82
CA ALA A 471 -26.85 -27.06 -18.36
C ALA A 471 -25.93 -25.83 -18.12
N GLU A 472 -25.35 -25.71 -16.94
CA GLU A 472 -24.34 -24.67 -16.63
C GLU A 472 -23.12 -24.79 -17.54
N LEU A 473 -22.53 -26.00 -17.65
CA LEU A 473 -21.38 -26.23 -18.52
C LEU A 473 -21.68 -25.93 -19.98
N LYS A 474 -22.88 -26.23 -20.45
CA LYS A 474 -23.36 -25.95 -21.80
C LYS A 474 -23.36 -24.46 -22.07
N GLU A 475 -23.85 -23.65 -21.13
CA GLU A 475 -23.83 -22.19 -21.21
C GLU A 475 -22.40 -21.65 -21.19
N VAL A 476 -21.60 -22.07 -20.20
CA VAL A 476 -20.20 -21.62 -20.00
C VAL A 476 -19.34 -21.92 -21.24
N PHE A 477 -19.43 -23.10 -21.80
CA PHE A 477 -18.65 -23.49 -22.97
C PHE A 477 -19.26 -23.04 -24.31
N GLY A 478 -20.50 -22.54 -24.30
CA GLY A 478 -21.22 -22.15 -25.52
C GLY A 478 -21.49 -23.35 -26.44
N TYR A 479 -21.90 -24.49 -25.87
CA TYR A 479 -22.30 -25.61 -26.70
C TYR A 479 -23.57 -25.28 -27.48
N PRO A 480 -23.64 -25.65 -28.79
CA PRO A 480 -24.85 -25.46 -29.58
C PRO A 480 -26.00 -26.29 -29.05
N ASP A 481 -27.23 -25.86 -29.25
CA ASP A 481 -28.39 -26.67 -28.94
C ASP A 481 -28.40 -27.93 -29.79
N ALA A 482 -28.86 -29.04 -29.19
CA ALA A 482 -28.86 -30.36 -29.83
C ALA A 482 -29.65 -30.39 -31.17
N LYS A 483 -30.43 -29.36 -31.44
CA LYS A 483 -31.15 -29.19 -32.71
C LYS A 483 -30.28 -28.67 -33.86
N ASP A 484 -29.11 -28.07 -33.53
CA ASP A 484 -28.20 -27.47 -34.51
C ASP A 484 -27.00 -28.36 -34.88
N THR A 485 -26.89 -29.52 -34.26
CA THR A 485 -25.85 -30.53 -34.55
C THR A 485 -26.46 -31.72 -35.28
N LEU A 486 -26.79 -31.54 -36.53
CA LEU A 486 -26.86 -32.67 -37.47
C LEU A 486 -25.40 -33.01 -37.87
N TRP A 487 -24.94 -34.14 -37.35
CA TRP A 487 -23.72 -34.82 -37.84
C TRP A 487 -24.05 -35.64 -39.05
#